data_c795668b231173a1ccc561c4e44ecf8b
#
_entry.id   c795668b231173a1ccc561c4e44ecf8b
#
_cell.length_a   1.000
_cell.length_b   1.000
_cell.length_c   1.000
_cell.angle_alpha   90.00
_cell.angle_beta   90.00
_cell.angle_gamma   90.00
#
_symmetry.space_group_name_H-M   'P 1'
#
loop_
_entity.id
_entity.type
_entity.pdbx_description
1 polymer ?
#
loop_
_entity_poly.entity_id
_entity_poly.type
_entity_poly.pdbx_seq_one_letter_code
_entity_poly.pdbx_strand_id
1 'polypeptide(L)'
;MKRKLMLLLACLFVGIGLVTAQTQKITGVVISEEDGQPVVGASVLVKGTTQGTITDVDGNFNLSNVPSSAKTLQISYIGMQTQEVVIKPNLKVVLKSDSQKLDEVVVTAMGIKRSEKSLGYSVTSVKGDEITKARESNVLNSLSGKIAGVQIGQSSGTAGGSSSIQIRGASSIGSVSSPLFIVDGLPIDNGAFNPDRTNGIVDVGNRAGDISSDDIESINVLKGAAATALYGARAKDGAIVITTKKGSRNSQVSVTVNSSTRFENVLKLPDFQNDYAQGSYGKYNVKMLNGWGPKISSVQDQTFADFKGEQVTLQAYPDNVKDFYETGMSYINNVAIAGGTERSDF
;
A
#
# COMPACT_ATOMS: atom_id res chain seq x y z
N MET A 1 52.09 37.35 -53.12
CA MET A 1 51.25 36.37 -52.38
C MET A 1 50.88 36.79 -50.96
N LYS A 2 51.83 37.28 -50.13
CA LYS A 2 51.57 37.66 -48.71
C LYS A 2 50.49 38.76 -48.53
N ARG A 3 50.38 39.78 -49.42
CA ARG A 3 49.32 40.82 -49.34
C ARG A 3 47.92 40.29 -49.62
N LYS A 4 47.74 39.33 -50.54
CA LYS A 4 46.45 38.70 -50.81
C LYS A 4 45.98 37.81 -49.69
N LEU A 5 46.92 37.10 -49.02
CA LEU A 5 46.61 36.26 -47.83
C LEU A 5 46.21 37.11 -46.63
N MET A 6 46.84 38.27 -46.41
CA MET A 6 46.46 39.21 -45.35
C MET A 6 45.07 39.81 -45.55
N LEU A 7 44.71 40.16 -46.82
CA LEU A 7 43.35 40.63 -47.13
C LEU A 7 42.31 39.55 -46.92
N LEU A 8 42.60 38.30 -47.23
CA LEU A 8 41.71 37.19 -47.04
C LEU A 8 41.52 36.88 -45.54
N LEU A 9 42.57 36.96 -44.75
CA LEU A 9 42.50 36.84 -43.29
C LEU A 9 41.75 38.02 -42.65
N ALA A 10 41.95 39.27 -43.13
CA ALA A 10 41.18 40.41 -42.64
C ALA A 10 39.69 40.32 -42.96
N CYS A 11 39.31 39.85 -44.16
CA CYS A 11 37.92 39.58 -44.50
C CYS A 11 37.29 38.45 -43.69
N LEU A 12 38.06 37.41 -43.35
CA LEU A 12 37.65 36.33 -42.47
C LEU A 12 37.35 36.83 -41.04
N PHE A 13 38.22 37.70 -40.51
CA PHE A 13 38.05 38.30 -39.18
C PHE A 13 36.87 39.28 -39.10
N VAL A 14 36.60 40.05 -40.16
CA VAL A 14 35.46 40.96 -40.26
C VAL A 14 34.17 40.14 -40.39
N GLY A 15 34.18 38.99 -41.10
CA GLY A 15 33.04 38.08 -41.22
C GLY A 15 32.60 37.41 -39.92
N ILE A 16 33.54 37.14 -39.04
CA ILE A 16 33.28 36.52 -37.72
C ILE A 16 32.69 37.54 -36.71
N GLY A 17 32.98 38.83 -36.88
CA GLY A 17 32.56 39.88 -35.95
C GLY A 17 31.09 40.33 -36.10
N LEU A 18 30.34 39.87 -37.13
CA LEU A 18 28.96 40.31 -37.42
C LEU A 18 27.90 39.30 -37.03
N VAL A 19 28.24 38.21 -36.33
CA VAL A 19 27.22 37.38 -35.69
C VAL A 19 26.78 38.06 -34.41
N THR A 20 26.08 39.18 -34.52
CA THR A 20 25.32 39.75 -33.44
C THR A 20 24.16 38.79 -33.18
N ALA A 21 24.20 38.07 -32.05
CA ALA A 21 23.07 37.28 -31.59
C ALA A 21 21.86 38.24 -31.48
N GLN A 22 20.95 38.20 -32.45
CA GLN A 22 19.71 38.95 -32.38
C GLN A 22 18.94 38.44 -31.17
N THR A 23 18.83 39.28 -30.16
CA THR A 23 18.02 39.01 -28.98
C THR A 23 16.65 39.69 -29.14
N GLN A 24 15.62 39.01 -28.70
CA GLN A 24 14.26 39.54 -28.70
C GLN A 24 13.78 39.73 -27.29
N LYS A 25 12.88 40.72 -27.12
CA LYS A 25 12.16 40.94 -25.84
C LYS A 25 10.77 40.34 -25.94
N ILE A 26 10.40 39.54 -24.94
CA ILE A 26 9.11 38.88 -24.87
C ILE A 26 8.39 39.36 -23.63
N THR A 27 7.15 39.74 -23.78
CA THR A 27 6.26 40.15 -22.70
C THR A 27 5.01 39.31 -22.71
N GLY A 28 4.37 39.16 -21.58
CA GLY A 28 3.10 38.43 -21.50
C GLY A 28 2.50 38.47 -20.12
N VAL A 29 1.33 37.87 -20.02
CA VAL A 29 0.58 37.71 -18.78
C VAL A 29 0.24 36.23 -18.57
N VAL A 30 0.36 35.78 -17.32
CA VAL A 30 -0.01 34.42 -16.92
C VAL A 30 -1.23 34.53 -16.01
N ILE A 31 -2.29 33.82 -16.38
CA ILE A 31 -3.55 33.76 -15.61
C ILE A 31 -3.92 32.33 -15.29
N SER A 32 -4.68 32.13 -14.24
CA SER A 32 -5.27 30.84 -13.85
C SER A 32 -6.55 30.57 -14.66
N GLU A 33 -6.78 29.33 -15.07
CA GLU A 33 -8.02 28.90 -15.73
C GLU A 33 -9.21 28.88 -14.78
N GLU A 34 -8.99 28.62 -13.49
CA GLU A 34 -10.07 28.41 -12.51
C GLU A 34 -10.81 29.69 -12.15
N ASP A 35 -10.07 30.76 -11.92
CA ASP A 35 -10.61 32.02 -11.40
C ASP A 35 -10.31 33.23 -12.30
N GLY A 36 -9.54 33.03 -13.38
CA GLY A 36 -9.12 34.08 -14.28
C GLY A 36 -8.17 35.12 -13.67
N GLN A 37 -7.69 34.87 -12.43
CA GLN A 37 -6.80 35.76 -11.71
C GLN A 37 -5.35 35.65 -12.21
N PRO A 38 -4.55 36.73 -12.07
CA PRO A 38 -3.14 36.68 -12.41
C PRO A 38 -2.37 35.74 -11.50
N VAL A 39 -1.48 34.91 -12.06
CA VAL A 39 -0.62 34.01 -11.33
C VAL A 39 0.67 34.72 -10.95
N VAL A 40 0.83 35.08 -9.68
CA VAL A 40 2.01 35.77 -9.15
C VAL A 40 3.13 34.76 -8.87
N GLY A 41 4.36 35.05 -9.31
CA GLY A 41 5.53 34.21 -9.04
C GLY A 41 5.63 32.96 -9.91
N ALA A 42 4.89 32.89 -11.01
CA ALA A 42 5.07 31.82 -11.98
C ALA A 42 6.45 31.92 -12.66
N SER A 43 7.14 30.80 -12.77
CA SER A 43 8.43 30.70 -13.46
C SER A 43 8.24 30.61 -14.96
N VAL A 44 8.88 31.51 -15.69
CA VAL A 44 8.88 31.56 -17.16
C VAL A 44 10.32 31.32 -17.63
N LEU A 45 10.58 30.17 -18.23
CA LEU A 45 11.92 29.73 -18.65
C LEU A 45 11.95 29.53 -20.16
N VAL A 46 13.04 29.92 -20.81
CA VAL A 46 13.31 29.57 -22.19
C VAL A 46 13.76 28.12 -22.27
N LYS A 47 12.98 27.27 -22.93
CA LYS A 47 13.27 25.84 -23.03
C LYS A 47 14.66 25.55 -23.58
N GLY A 48 15.46 24.76 -22.86
CA GLY A 48 16.82 24.40 -23.23
C GLY A 48 17.89 25.42 -22.83
N THR A 49 17.53 26.45 -22.06
CA THR A 49 18.46 27.45 -21.53
C THR A 49 18.27 27.67 -20.04
N THR A 50 19.17 28.42 -19.41
CA THR A 50 19.01 28.86 -18.02
C THR A 50 18.37 30.26 -17.91
N GLN A 51 17.93 30.84 -19.01
CA GLN A 51 17.30 32.15 -19.03
C GLN A 51 15.83 32.06 -18.66
N GLY A 52 15.43 32.81 -17.65
CA GLY A 52 14.06 32.86 -17.16
C GLY A 52 13.77 34.09 -16.36
N THR A 53 12.50 34.29 -16.06
CA THR A 53 11.98 35.33 -15.20
C THR A 53 10.80 34.79 -14.39
N ILE A 54 10.29 35.60 -13.45
CA ILE A 54 9.08 35.29 -12.68
C ILE A 54 8.01 36.34 -12.99
N THR A 55 6.74 35.98 -12.85
CA THR A 55 5.62 36.89 -13.01
C THR A 55 5.49 37.82 -11.80
N ASP A 56 5.09 39.07 -12.05
CA ASP A 56 4.81 40.10 -11.04
C ASP A 56 3.41 39.92 -10.38
N VAL A 57 3.01 40.90 -9.55
CA VAL A 57 1.74 40.90 -8.81
C VAL A 57 0.51 40.93 -9.73
N ASP A 58 0.65 41.42 -10.96
CA ASP A 58 -0.40 41.48 -11.98
C ASP A 58 -0.27 40.29 -12.97
N GLY A 59 0.60 39.29 -12.66
CA GLY A 59 0.86 38.15 -13.50
C GLY A 59 1.67 38.44 -14.78
N ASN A 60 2.20 39.65 -14.93
CA ASN A 60 2.98 40.01 -16.10
C ASN A 60 4.42 39.50 -15.98
N PHE A 61 4.99 39.15 -17.11
CA PHE A 61 6.41 38.83 -17.22
C PHE A 61 7.09 39.61 -18.35
N ASN A 62 8.37 39.88 -18.15
CA ASN A 62 9.21 40.53 -19.14
C ASN A 62 10.54 39.80 -19.23
N LEU A 63 10.77 39.16 -20.34
CA LEU A 63 11.97 38.39 -20.62
C LEU A 63 12.80 39.10 -21.69
N SER A 64 13.95 39.63 -21.31
CA SER A 64 14.90 40.31 -22.20
C SER A 64 16.00 39.34 -22.63
N ASN A 65 16.65 39.65 -23.74
CA ASN A 65 17.81 38.93 -24.29
C ASN A 65 17.51 37.46 -24.69
N VAL A 66 16.29 37.15 -25.11
CA VAL A 66 15.96 35.81 -25.59
C VAL A 66 16.63 35.57 -26.94
N PRO A 67 17.42 34.49 -27.10
CA PRO A 67 18.01 34.17 -28.40
C PRO A 67 16.95 33.97 -29.49
N SER A 68 17.16 34.50 -30.67
CA SER A 68 16.22 34.36 -31.80
C SER A 68 16.06 32.89 -32.25
N SER A 69 16.96 32.00 -31.83
CA SER A 69 16.87 30.56 -32.05
C SER A 69 15.89 29.86 -31.11
N ALA A 70 15.52 30.49 -30.01
CA ALA A 70 14.55 29.92 -29.06
C ALA A 70 13.15 29.93 -29.65
N LYS A 71 12.46 28.79 -29.52
CA LYS A 71 11.11 28.61 -30.11
C LYS A 71 10.02 28.46 -29.06
N THR A 72 10.36 28.05 -27.83
CA THR A 72 9.38 27.66 -26.83
C THR A 72 9.75 28.20 -25.44
N LEU A 73 8.76 28.76 -24.75
CA LEU A 73 8.82 29.05 -23.31
C LEU A 73 8.18 27.92 -22.53
N GLN A 74 8.76 27.58 -21.41
CA GLN A 74 8.18 26.69 -20.41
C GLN A 74 7.74 27.53 -19.21
N ILE A 75 6.45 27.45 -18.90
CA ILE A 75 5.84 28.22 -17.81
C ILE A 75 5.36 27.21 -16.75
N SER A 76 5.80 27.38 -15.52
CA SER A 76 5.47 26.50 -14.40
C SER A 76 5.13 27.30 -13.15
N TYR A 77 4.21 26.77 -12.35
CA TYR A 77 3.83 27.28 -11.06
C TYR A 77 3.45 26.15 -10.13
N ILE A 78 3.67 26.28 -8.83
CA ILE A 78 3.35 25.25 -7.85
C ILE A 78 1.83 24.99 -7.84
N GLY A 79 1.43 23.72 -8.05
CA GLY A 79 0.02 23.33 -8.12
C GLY A 79 -0.65 23.58 -9.46
N MET A 80 0.10 23.95 -10.50
CA MET A 80 -0.40 24.12 -11.87
C MET A 80 0.39 23.27 -12.88
N GLN A 81 -0.28 22.85 -13.93
CA GLN A 81 0.34 22.09 -15.02
C GLN A 81 1.32 22.95 -15.80
N THR A 82 2.55 22.45 -15.93
CA THR A 82 3.57 23.12 -16.73
C THR A 82 3.12 23.21 -18.20
N GLN A 83 3.11 24.41 -18.76
CA GLN A 83 2.77 24.64 -20.16
C GLN A 83 3.98 25.03 -21.01
N GLU A 84 4.04 24.50 -22.21
CA GLU A 84 4.99 24.91 -23.25
C GLU A 84 4.28 25.74 -24.28
N VAL A 85 4.74 26.97 -24.49
CA VAL A 85 4.11 27.95 -25.42
C VAL A 85 5.12 28.45 -26.43
N VAL A 86 4.71 28.50 -27.68
CA VAL A 86 5.55 29.05 -28.74
C VAL A 86 5.75 30.55 -28.53
N ILE A 87 6.99 31.01 -28.67
CA ILE A 87 7.39 32.40 -28.46
C ILE A 87 6.67 33.35 -29.44
N LYS A 88 5.97 34.34 -28.87
CA LYS A 88 5.36 35.48 -29.59
C LYS A 88 5.64 36.76 -28.78
N PRO A 89 5.59 37.95 -29.42
CA PRO A 89 5.92 39.21 -28.73
C PRO A 89 5.07 39.53 -27.51
N ASN A 90 3.78 39.24 -27.55
CA ASN A 90 2.84 39.38 -26.44
C ASN A 90 2.10 38.08 -26.20
N LEU A 91 2.32 37.49 -25.07
CA LEU A 91 1.77 36.16 -24.73
C LEU A 91 0.72 36.30 -23.63
N LYS A 92 -0.43 35.68 -23.82
CA LYS A 92 -1.40 35.40 -22.78
C LYS A 92 -1.40 33.91 -22.53
N VAL A 93 -0.96 33.48 -21.35
CA VAL A 93 -0.83 32.07 -20.98
C VAL A 93 -1.85 31.76 -19.90
N VAL A 94 -2.63 30.72 -20.11
CA VAL A 94 -3.64 30.25 -19.14
C VAL A 94 -3.13 28.95 -18.54
N LEU A 95 -2.71 28.95 -17.28
CA LEU A 95 -2.28 27.77 -16.57
C LEU A 95 -3.49 27.02 -16.01
N LYS A 96 -3.49 25.72 -16.24
CA LYS A 96 -4.47 24.79 -15.67
C LYS A 96 -3.98 24.33 -14.31
N SER A 97 -4.89 24.25 -13.35
CA SER A 97 -4.58 23.63 -12.06
C SER A 97 -4.06 22.20 -12.28
N ASP A 98 -2.96 21.85 -11.62
CA ASP A 98 -2.44 20.48 -11.57
C ASP A 98 -3.18 19.63 -10.54
N SER A 99 -4.22 20.18 -9.93
CA SER A 99 -5.21 19.37 -9.27
C SER A 99 -5.88 18.49 -10.34
N GLN A 100 -5.18 17.44 -10.78
CA GLN A 100 -5.86 16.18 -10.97
C GLN A 100 -6.55 15.94 -9.64
N LYS A 101 -7.76 16.49 -9.48
CA LYS A 101 -8.78 15.87 -8.65
C LYS A 101 -8.90 14.48 -9.27
N LEU A 102 -8.06 13.57 -8.80
CA LEU A 102 -8.38 12.17 -8.84
C LEU A 102 -9.69 12.12 -8.10
N ASP A 103 -10.80 12.25 -8.83
CA ASP A 103 -12.10 11.89 -8.28
C ASP A 103 -11.90 10.45 -7.84
N GLU A 104 -11.77 10.29 -6.51
CA GLU A 104 -11.55 8.98 -5.92
C GLU A 104 -12.77 8.16 -6.30
N VAL A 105 -12.55 7.29 -7.27
CA VAL A 105 -13.61 6.46 -7.83
C VAL A 105 -13.69 5.25 -6.93
N VAL A 106 -14.80 5.13 -6.26
CA VAL A 106 -15.10 4.00 -5.39
C VAL A 106 -15.97 2.99 -6.17
N VAL A 107 -15.59 1.74 -6.10
CA VAL A 107 -16.44 0.67 -6.63
C VAL A 107 -17.58 0.42 -5.65
N THR A 108 -18.79 0.68 -6.10
CA THR A 108 -20.03 0.45 -5.33
C THR A 108 -20.60 -0.95 -5.61
N ALA A 109 -21.83 -1.19 -5.18
CA ALA A 109 -22.54 -2.46 -5.42
C ALA A 109 -22.50 -2.85 -6.90
N MET A 110 -22.35 -4.14 -7.17
CA MET A 110 -22.29 -4.74 -8.52
C MET A 110 -21.12 -4.25 -9.40
N GLY A 111 -20.00 -3.77 -8.82
CA GLY A 111 -18.83 -3.33 -9.58
C GLY A 111 -18.98 -1.98 -10.27
N ILE A 112 -20.02 -1.19 -9.98
CA ILE A 112 -20.25 0.12 -10.59
C ILE A 112 -19.26 1.12 -10.00
N LYS A 113 -18.47 1.77 -10.84
CA LYS A 113 -17.54 2.84 -10.44
C LYS A 113 -18.34 4.16 -10.29
N ARG A 114 -18.28 4.78 -9.10
CA ARG A 114 -18.85 6.11 -8.81
C ARG A 114 -17.83 7.00 -8.15
N SER A 115 -17.92 8.30 -8.38
CA SER A 115 -17.11 9.27 -7.63
C SER A 115 -17.53 9.24 -6.15
N GLU A 116 -16.56 9.21 -5.23
CA GLU A 116 -16.80 9.21 -3.79
C GLU A 116 -17.71 10.38 -3.37
N LYS A 117 -17.51 11.55 -3.97
CA LYS A 117 -18.30 12.77 -3.72
C LYS A 117 -19.78 12.64 -4.09
N SER A 118 -20.11 11.69 -4.99
CA SER A 118 -21.48 11.45 -5.40
C SER A 118 -22.24 10.49 -4.47
N LEU A 119 -21.53 9.91 -3.49
CA LEU A 119 -22.13 8.95 -2.56
C LEU A 119 -22.72 9.69 -1.36
N GLY A 120 -23.99 9.45 -1.07
CA GLY A 120 -24.68 9.97 0.12
C GLY A 120 -24.29 9.28 1.43
N TYR A 121 -23.19 8.48 1.44
CA TYR A 121 -22.68 7.72 2.59
C TYR A 121 -21.16 7.65 2.58
N SER A 122 -20.57 7.51 3.78
CA SER A 122 -19.12 7.42 3.94
C SER A 122 -18.60 6.05 3.53
N VAL A 123 -17.72 6.03 2.54
CA VAL A 123 -16.90 4.88 2.14
C VAL A 123 -15.46 5.21 2.45
N THR A 124 -14.71 4.22 2.91
CA THR A 124 -13.26 4.35 3.03
C THR A 124 -12.62 3.38 2.05
N SER A 125 -11.82 3.91 1.15
CA SER A 125 -11.10 3.14 0.12
C SER A 125 -9.62 3.01 0.49
N VAL A 126 -9.06 1.83 0.29
CA VAL A 126 -7.62 1.56 0.39
C VAL A 126 -7.17 0.97 -0.93
N LYS A 127 -6.17 1.58 -1.55
CA LYS A 127 -5.62 1.13 -2.84
C LYS A 127 -4.73 -0.09 -2.68
N GLY A 128 -4.67 -0.93 -3.71
CA GLY A 128 -3.84 -2.13 -3.73
C GLY A 128 -2.37 -1.87 -3.41
N ASP A 129 -1.80 -0.77 -3.91
CA ASP A 129 -0.42 -0.39 -3.65
C ASP A 129 -0.12 -0.13 -2.16
N GLU A 130 -1.10 0.32 -1.40
CA GLU A 130 -0.95 0.50 0.05
C GLU A 130 -1.05 -0.84 0.79
N ILE A 131 -1.82 -1.77 0.26
CA ILE A 131 -2.00 -3.11 0.81
C ILE A 131 -0.72 -3.93 0.62
N THR A 132 -0.16 -3.89 -0.58
CA THR A 132 1.05 -4.66 -0.95
C THR A 132 2.32 -4.19 -0.25
N LYS A 133 2.37 -2.98 0.29
CA LYS A 133 3.53 -2.50 1.07
C LYS A 133 3.84 -3.36 2.31
N ALA A 134 2.81 -3.87 2.98
CA ALA A 134 2.99 -4.67 4.20
C ALA A 134 3.19 -6.15 3.89
N ARG A 135 2.70 -6.66 2.74
CA ARG A 135 2.76 -8.07 2.30
C ARG A 135 2.45 -9.07 3.41
N GLU A 136 1.35 -8.82 4.12
CA GLU A 136 0.86 -9.73 5.14
C GLU A 136 0.33 -11.02 4.52
N SER A 137 0.48 -12.15 5.22
CA SER A 137 -0.05 -13.46 4.77
C SER A 137 -1.58 -13.44 4.68
N ASN A 138 -2.24 -12.67 5.55
CA ASN A 138 -3.66 -12.40 5.45
C ASN A 138 -3.86 -10.93 5.08
N VAL A 139 -4.50 -10.68 3.93
CA VAL A 139 -4.73 -9.34 3.40
C VAL A 139 -5.48 -8.43 4.39
N LEU A 140 -6.30 -9.00 5.26
CA LEU A 140 -7.03 -8.24 6.27
C LEU A 140 -6.11 -7.55 7.26
N ASN A 141 -4.99 -8.17 7.63
CA ASN A 141 -4.02 -7.59 8.55
C ASN A 141 -3.38 -6.32 8.00
N SER A 142 -3.22 -6.24 6.67
CA SER A 142 -2.67 -5.06 6.01
C SER A 142 -3.56 -3.82 6.12
N LEU A 143 -4.84 -3.99 6.44
CA LEU A 143 -5.82 -2.90 6.66
C LEU A 143 -5.78 -2.33 8.08
N SER A 144 -5.07 -2.99 9.02
CA SER A 144 -4.99 -2.55 10.40
C SER A 144 -4.41 -1.15 10.50
N GLY A 145 -5.09 -0.26 11.21
CA GLY A 145 -4.69 1.14 11.38
C GLY A 145 -4.91 2.04 10.17
N LYS A 146 -5.33 1.52 9.00
CA LYS A 146 -5.56 2.32 7.79
C LYS A 146 -7.00 2.82 7.64
N ILE A 147 -7.95 2.17 8.29
CA ILE A 147 -9.37 2.47 8.13
C ILE A 147 -9.97 2.89 9.47
N ALA A 148 -10.44 4.12 9.56
CA ALA A 148 -11.08 4.64 10.77
C ALA A 148 -12.34 3.84 11.12
N GLY A 149 -12.49 3.46 12.41
CA GLY A 149 -13.63 2.70 12.93
C GLY A 149 -13.64 1.23 12.54
N VAL A 150 -12.52 0.68 12.08
CA VAL A 150 -12.33 -0.75 11.82
C VAL A 150 -11.27 -1.27 12.79
N GLN A 151 -11.60 -2.31 13.52
CA GLN A 151 -10.69 -3.05 14.38
C GLN A 151 -10.36 -4.38 13.73
N ILE A 152 -9.09 -4.68 13.60
CA ILE A 152 -8.60 -5.94 13.05
C ILE A 152 -7.71 -6.59 14.10
N GLY A 153 -8.04 -7.80 14.46
CA GLY A 153 -7.29 -8.60 15.41
C GLY A 153 -6.99 -9.98 14.85
N GLN A 154 -5.79 -10.46 15.06
CA GLN A 154 -5.46 -11.86 14.79
C GLN A 154 -6.08 -12.70 15.90
N SER A 155 -6.77 -13.77 15.56
CA SER A 155 -7.41 -14.66 16.52
C SER A 155 -6.43 -15.60 17.21
N SER A 156 -5.29 -15.89 16.58
CA SER A 156 -4.21 -16.71 17.14
C SER A 156 -2.85 -16.17 16.70
N GLY A 157 -1.79 -16.60 17.39
CA GLY A 157 -0.41 -16.35 16.98
C GLY A 157 0.11 -17.32 15.93
N THR A 158 -0.76 -18.14 15.34
CA THR A 158 -0.39 -19.14 14.34
C THR A 158 -0.16 -18.48 12.98
N ALA A 159 0.89 -18.88 12.30
CA ALA A 159 1.18 -18.45 10.93
C ALA A 159 -0.02 -18.75 10.01
N GLY A 160 -0.49 -17.74 9.27
CA GLY A 160 -1.67 -17.87 8.41
C GLY A 160 -3.01 -17.97 9.16
N GLY A 161 -3.03 -17.73 10.46
CA GLY A 161 -4.23 -17.77 11.29
C GLY A 161 -5.32 -16.80 10.84
N SER A 162 -6.55 -17.01 11.29
CA SER A 162 -7.69 -16.17 10.95
C SER A 162 -7.57 -14.77 11.54
N SER A 163 -8.12 -13.80 10.84
CA SER A 163 -8.22 -12.43 11.31
C SER A 163 -9.68 -12.08 11.58
N SER A 164 -9.95 -11.51 12.74
CA SER A 164 -11.25 -10.98 13.09
C SER A 164 -11.34 -9.52 12.67
N ILE A 165 -12.46 -9.12 12.08
CA ILE A 165 -12.75 -7.73 11.73
C ILE A 165 -14.03 -7.30 12.37
N GLN A 166 -14.00 -6.12 12.99
CA GLN A 166 -15.19 -5.45 13.51
C GLN A 166 -15.24 -4.02 12.97
N ILE A 167 -16.40 -3.63 12.47
CA ILE A 167 -16.68 -2.28 11.98
C ILE A 167 -17.57 -1.58 13.01
N ARG A 168 -17.07 -0.48 13.61
CA ARG A 168 -17.78 0.30 14.65
C ARG A 168 -18.08 -0.49 15.94
N GLY A 169 -17.33 -1.57 16.21
CA GLY A 169 -17.48 -2.39 17.41
C GLY A 169 -18.51 -3.52 17.26
N ALA A 170 -18.77 -4.22 18.37
CA ALA A 170 -19.72 -5.32 18.40
C ALA A 170 -21.16 -4.79 18.34
N SER A 171 -21.96 -5.28 17.41
CA SER A 171 -23.37 -4.89 17.20
C SER A 171 -24.35 -5.79 17.95
N SER A 172 -23.89 -6.95 18.49
CA SER A 172 -24.73 -7.95 19.13
C SER A 172 -24.03 -8.61 20.32
N ILE A 173 -24.81 -8.89 21.36
CA ILE A 173 -24.37 -9.66 22.52
C ILE A 173 -24.53 -11.14 22.18
N GLY A 174 -23.41 -11.90 22.26
CA GLY A 174 -23.42 -13.35 22.05
C GLY A 174 -23.37 -13.84 20.60
N SER A 175 -23.22 -12.95 19.62
CA SER A 175 -22.92 -13.32 18.23
C SER A 175 -21.67 -12.60 17.72
N VAL A 176 -20.94 -13.26 16.84
CA VAL A 176 -19.79 -12.66 16.17
C VAL A 176 -20.28 -11.62 15.18
N SER A 177 -19.97 -10.33 15.41
CA SER A 177 -20.22 -9.24 14.45
C SER A 177 -19.13 -9.25 13.41
N SER A 178 -19.36 -9.92 12.28
CA SER A 178 -18.43 -9.98 11.15
C SER A 178 -19.04 -9.28 9.95
N PRO A 179 -18.29 -8.41 9.25
CA PRO A 179 -18.77 -7.79 8.03
C PRO A 179 -18.94 -8.80 6.90
N LEU A 180 -19.81 -8.48 5.94
CA LEU A 180 -19.97 -9.25 4.72
C LEU A 180 -18.78 -9.00 3.79
N PHE A 181 -18.18 -10.06 3.28
CA PHE A 181 -17.11 -9.96 2.27
C PHE A 181 -17.68 -10.13 0.86
N ILE A 182 -17.23 -9.27 -0.04
CA ILE A 182 -17.66 -9.23 -1.43
C ILE A 182 -16.43 -9.11 -2.30
N VAL A 183 -16.22 -10.06 -3.20
CA VAL A 183 -15.12 -10.07 -4.17
C VAL A 183 -15.69 -9.93 -5.57
N ASP A 184 -15.31 -8.88 -6.28
CA ASP A 184 -15.82 -8.54 -7.62
C ASP A 184 -17.34 -8.62 -7.76
N GLY A 185 -18.05 -8.20 -6.71
CA GLY A 185 -19.51 -8.19 -6.66
C GLY A 185 -20.16 -9.48 -6.13
N LEU A 186 -19.39 -10.54 -5.90
CA LEU A 186 -19.87 -11.81 -5.37
C LEU A 186 -19.64 -11.90 -3.86
N PRO A 187 -20.68 -12.12 -3.04
CA PRO A 187 -20.52 -12.34 -1.60
C PRO A 187 -19.80 -13.67 -1.33
N ILE A 188 -18.77 -13.62 -0.49
CA ILE A 188 -18.07 -14.80 -0.01
C ILE A 188 -18.29 -15.00 1.48
N ASP A 189 -18.27 -16.24 1.93
CA ASP A 189 -18.25 -16.58 3.34
C ASP A 189 -16.80 -16.48 3.85
N ASN A 190 -16.56 -15.60 4.81
CA ASN A 190 -15.27 -15.42 5.47
C ASN A 190 -15.23 -16.06 6.87
N GLY A 191 -16.14 -16.97 7.18
CA GLY A 191 -16.10 -17.73 8.41
C GLY A 191 -14.74 -18.45 8.56
N ALA A 192 -14.15 -18.42 9.74
CA ALA A 192 -13.05 -19.31 10.07
C ALA A 192 -13.53 -20.75 9.96
N PHE A 193 -12.83 -21.57 9.20
CA PHE A 193 -13.14 -22.99 9.11
C PHE A 193 -12.70 -23.66 10.41
N ASN A 194 -13.58 -23.69 11.38
CA ASN A 194 -13.39 -24.45 12.59
C ASN A 194 -14.46 -25.53 12.68
N PRO A 195 -14.19 -26.75 12.26
CA PRO A 195 -15.17 -27.83 12.19
C PRO A 195 -15.67 -28.29 13.55
N ASP A 196 -14.92 -27.97 14.63
CA ASP A 196 -15.31 -28.38 15.98
C ASP A 196 -14.93 -27.33 17.03
N ARG A 197 -15.89 -26.48 17.37
CA ARG A 197 -15.74 -25.47 18.44
C ARG A 197 -15.52 -26.05 19.83
N THR A 198 -15.77 -27.33 20.02
CA THR A 198 -15.76 -28.00 21.33
C THR A 198 -14.38 -28.51 21.72
N ASN A 199 -13.47 -28.73 20.76
CA ASN A 199 -12.21 -29.42 21.03
C ASN A 199 -10.93 -28.54 20.87
N GLY A 200 -11.06 -27.22 20.83
CA GLY A 200 -9.91 -26.31 20.90
C GLY A 200 -8.90 -26.45 19.76
N ILE A 201 -9.40 -26.62 18.54
CA ILE A 201 -8.62 -27.05 17.39
C ILE A 201 -7.95 -25.88 16.67
N VAL A 202 -6.89 -26.22 15.97
CA VAL A 202 -6.01 -25.38 15.17
C VAL A 202 -6.77 -24.38 14.30
N ASP A 203 -6.44 -23.11 14.39
CA ASP A 203 -6.93 -22.06 13.52
C ASP A 203 -6.24 -22.19 12.15
N VAL A 204 -7.01 -22.58 11.14
CA VAL A 204 -6.54 -22.78 9.76
C VAL A 204 -6.73 -21.53 8.86
N GLY A 205 -7.08 -20.41 9.46
CA GLY A 205 -7.30 -19.17 8.74
C GLY A 205 -8.75 -18.99 8.24
N ASN A 206 -8.98 -17.87 7.60
CA ASN A 206 -10.26 -17.53 6.98
C ASN A 206 -10.07 -17.26 5.47
N ARG A 207 -11.15 -17.38 4.69
CA ARG A 207 -11.10 -17.29 3.22
C ARG A 207 -10.59 -15.98 2.65
N ALA A 208 -10.65 -14.89 3.39
CA ALA A 208 -10.02 -13.65 2.97
C ALA A 208 -8.49 -13.74 2.88
N GLY A 209 -7.88 -14.70 3.63
CA GLY A 209 -6.46 -15.01 3.50
C GLY A 209 -6.08 -15.70 2.19
N ASP A 210 -7.04 -16.31 1.49
CA ASP A 210 -6.79 -16.98 0.20
C ASP A 210 -6.63 -15.98 -0.95
N ILE A 211 -6.98 -14.70 -0.73
CA ILE A 211 -6.87 -13.66 -1.74
C ILE A 211 -5.47 -13.06 -1.67
N SER A 212 -4.72 -13.15 -2.78
CA SER A 212 -3.41 -12.53 -2.88
C SER A 212 -3.53 -11.00 -2.83
N SER A 213 -2.75 -10.36 -1.96
CA SER A 213 -2.66 -8.89 -1.90
C SER A 213 -2.18 -8.27 -3.22
N ASP A 214 -1.41 -9.03 -4.01
CA ASP A 214 -0.89 -8.58 -5.30
C ASP A 214 -1.98 -8.48 -6.37
N ASP A 215 -3.10 -9.21 -6.23
CA ASP A 215 -4.21 -9.23 -7.19
C ASP A 215 -5.28 -8.17 -6.89
N ILE A 216 -5.14 -7.44 -5.78
CA ILE A 216 -6.14 -6.46 -5.35
C ILE A 216 -5.88 -5.10 -5.99
N GLU A 217 -6.90 -4.52 -6.64
CA GLU A 217 -6.94 -3.13 -7.12
C GLU A 217 -7.29 -2.18 -5.97
N SER A 218 -8.35 -2.51 -5.21
CA SER A 218 -8.80 -1.69 -4.07
C SER A 218 -9.67 -2.49 -3.10
N ILE A 219 -9.69 -2.05 -1.84
CA ILE A 219 -10.62 -2.51 -0.82
C ILE A 219 -11.46 -1.33 -0.34
N ASN A 220 -12.77 -1.47 -0.45
CA ASN A 220 -13.73 -0.46 -0.03
C ASN A 220 -14.52 -0.96 1.17
N VAL A 221 -14.53 -0.18 2.25
CA VAL A 221 -15.25 -0.52 3.48
C VAL A 221 -16.51 0.31 3.60
N LEU A 222 -17.64 -0.38 3.54
CA LEU A 222 -18.99 0.18 3.72
C LEU A 222 -19.42 -0.02 5.16
N LYS A 223 -19.78 1.08 5.83
CA LYS A 223 -20.06 1.09 7.27
C LYS A 223 -21.58 1.16 7.55
N GLY A 224 -22.10 0.18 8.29
CA GLY A 224 -23.47 0.24 8.82
C GLY A 224 -24.57 0.29 7.75
N ALA A 225 -25.48 1.25 7.86
CA ALA A 225 -26.67 1.36 7.01
C ALA A 225 -26.38 1.41 5.50
N ALA A 226 -25.25 1.96 5.09
CA ALA A 226 -24.84 1.99 3.69
C ALA A 226 -24.66 0.58 3.11
N ALA A 227 -24.00 -0.30 3.87
CA ALA A 227 -23.79 -1.69 3.48
C ALA A 227 -25.13 -2.44 3.42
N THR A 228 -25.99 -2.22 4.42
CA THR A 228 -27.32 -2.86 4.48
C THR A 228 -28.21 -2.43 3.32
N ALA A 229 -28.16 -1.16 2.92
CA ALA A 229 -28.94 -0.66 1.79
C ALA A 229 -28.55 -1.30 0.45
N LEU A 230 -27.25 -1.66 0.30
CA LEU A 230 -26.73 -2.23 -0.95
C LEU A 230 -26.78 -3.76 -0.98
N TYR A 231 -26.56 -4.42 0.16
CA TYR A 231 -26.37 -5.88 0.25
C TYR A 231 -27.37 -6.58 1.18
N GLY A 232 -28.35 -5.83 1.69
CA GLY A 232 -29.42 -6.36 2.56
C GLY A 232 -28.95 -6.69 3.98
N ALA A 233 -29.78 -7.43 4.72
CA ALA A 233 -29.58 -7.72 6.14
C ALA A 233 -28.26 -8.45 6.46
N ARG A 234 -27.69 -9.20 5.53
CA ARG A 234 -26.41 -9.88 5.71
C ARG A 234 -25.24 -8.90 5.94
N ALA A 235 -25.36 -7.67 5.48
CA ALA A 235 -24.37 -6.63 5.65
C ALA A 235 -24.66 -5.68 6.83
N LYS A 236 -25.47 -6.11 7.82
CA LYS A 236 -25.82 -5.31 9.01
C LYS A 236 -24.59 -4.82 9.78
N ASP A 237 -23.54 -5.63 9.84
CA ASP A 237 -22.27 -5.34 10.53
C ASP A 237 -21.25 -4.64 9.62
N GLY A 238 -21.70 -4.18 8.45
CA GLY A 238 -20.88 -3.57 7.41
C GLY A 238 -20.52 -4.53 6.28
N ALA A 239 -19.82 -4.02 5.26
CA ALA A 239 -19.35 -4.82 4.16
C ALA A 239 -17.94 -4.40 3.73
N ILE A 240 -17.15 -5.36 3.32
CA ILE A 240 -15.81 -5.20 2.76
C ILE A 240 -15.87 -5.64 1.31
N VAL A 241 -15.73 -4.67 0.41
CA VAL A 241 -15.79 -4.89 -1.04
C VAL A 241 -14.38 -4.88 -1.58
N ILE A 242 -13.91 -6.02 -2.05
CA ILE A 242 -12.61 -6.25 -2.65
C ILE A 242 -12.79 -6.23 -4.17
N THR A 243 -12.02 -5.39 -4.84
CA THR A 243 -11.96 -5.34 -6.31
C THR A 243 -10.61 -5.84 -6.75
N THR A 244 -10.59 -6.81 -7.65
CA THR A 244 -9.35 -7.35 -8.21
C THR A 244 -8.86 -6.52 -9.39
N LYS A 245 -7.56 -6.59 -9.65
CA LYS A 245 -6.92 -5.95 -10.80
C LYS A 245 -7.48 -6.53 -12.10
N LYS A 246 -7.70 -5.66 -13.08
CA LYS A 246 -8.17 -6.04 -14.42
C LYS A 246 -7.21 -5.49 -15.45
N GLY A 247 -7.17 -6.11 -16.63
CA GLY A 247 -6.49 -5.56 -17.77
C GLY A 247 -7.01 -4.18 -18.15
N SER A 248 -6.20 -3.41 -18.83
CA SER A 248 -6.59 -2.08 -19.32
C SER A 248 -6.54 -2.06 -20.84
N ARG A 249 -7.60 -1.57 -21.47
CA ARG A 249 -7.65 -1.40 -22.93
C ARG A 249 -6.56 -0.43 -23.38
N ASN A 250 -6.06 -0.67 -24.60
CA ASN A 250 -5.04 0.18 -25.23
C ASN A 250 -3.75 0.33 -24.38
N SER A 251 -3.42 -0.68 -23.60
CA SER A 251 -2.21 -0.73 -22.78
C SER A 251 -1.17 -1.70 -23.33
N GLN A 252 0.10 -1.37 -23.13
CA GLN A 252 1.19 -2.28 -23.48
C GLN A 252 1.14 -3.52 -22.59
N VAL A 253 1.59 -4.65 -23.12
CA VAL A 253 1.72 -5.87 -22.34
C VAL A 253 2.74 -5.66 -21.23
N SER A 254 2.32 -5.89 -20.00
CA SER A 254 3.17 -5.85 -18.81
C SER A 254 3.22 -7.22 -18.16
N VAL A 255 4.39 -7.62 -17.72
CA VAL A 255 4.60 -8.84 -16.93
C VAL A 255 5.14 -8.42 -15.56
N THR A 256 4.40 -8.76 -14.53
CA THR A 256 4.80 -8.49 -13.15
C THR A 256 5.06 -9.82 -12.44
N VAL A 257 6.24 -9.93 -11.84
CA VAL A 257 6.63 -11.11 -11.05
C VAL A 257 6.94 -10.65 -9.64
N ASN A 258 6.21 -11.16 -8.67
CA ASN A 258 6.43 -10.91 -7.26
C ASN A 258 6.76 -12.22 -6.56
N SER A 259 7.82 -12.21 -5.74
CA SER A 259 8.20 -13.34 -4.90
C SER A 259 8.48 -12.84 -3.49
N SER A 260 7.90 -13.48 -2.50
CA SER A 260 8.08 -13.15 -1.09
C SER A 260 8.30 -14.43 -0.29
N THR A 261 9.32 -14.41 0.55
CA THR A 261 9.59 -15.49 1.51
C THR A 261 9.51 -14.91 2.91
N ARG A 262 8.74 -15.55 3.78
CA ARG A 262 8.55 -15.14 5.17
C ARG A 262 8.97 -16.25 6.11
N PHE A 263 9.66 -15.88 7.18
CA PHE A 263 10.02 -16.76 8.30
C PHE A 263 9.32 -16.25 9.54
N GLU A 264 8.64 -17.14 10.26
CA GLU A 264 7.89 -16.83 11.47
C GLU A 264 8.37 -17.69 12.62
N ASN A 265 8.78 -17.06 13.71
CA ASN A 265 9.22 -17.70 14.94
C ASN A 265 8.39 -17.19 16.10
N VAL A 266 8.27 -18.01 17.14
CA VAL A 266 7.63 -17.59 18.38
C VAL A 266 8.43 -16.45 19.01
N LEU A 267 7.79 -15.33 19.26
CA LEU A 267 8.43 -14.13 19.79
C LEU A 267 8.84 -14.31 21.26
N LYS A 268 7.95 -14.87 22.07
CA LYS A 268 8.16 -15.06 23.51
C LYS A 268 7.39 -16.27 24.00
N LEU A 269 8.05 -17.07 24.80
CA LEU A 269 7.48 -18.21 25.51
C LEU A 269 7.41 -17.89 27.00
N PRO A 270 6.52 -18.55 27.78
CA PRO A 270 6.52 -18.43 29.22
C PRO A 270 7.82 -18.98 29.78
N ASP A 271 8.34 -18.32 30.80
CA ASP A 271 9.49 -18.81 31.55
C ASP A 271 9.00 -19.81 32.58
N PHE A 272 9.29 -21.09 32.37
CA PHE A 272 8.97 -22.16 33.31
C PHE A 272 10.13 -22.41 34.28
N GLN A 273 9.78 -22.80 35.48
CA GLN A 273 10.77 -23.21 36.45
C GLN A 273 11.43 -24.54 36.06
N ASN A 274 12.73 -24.68 36.28
CA ASN A 274 13.53 -25.88 35.97
C ASN A 274 14.24 -26.48 37.19
N ASP A 275 13.93 -26.00 38.39
CA ASP A 275 14.57 -26.43 39.62
C ASP A 275 13.89 -27.65 40.25
N TYR A 276 12.58 -27.75 40.10
CA TYR A 276 11.78 -28.81 40.71
C TYR A 276 11.17 -29.72 39.66
N ALA A 277 11.17 -31.00 39.94
CA ALA A 277 10.58 -32.00 39.06
C ALA A 277 9.06 -32.09 39.24
N GLN A 278 8.43 -32.94 38.42
CA GLN A 278 7.00 -33.25 38.48
C GLN A 278 6.62 -33.83 39.86
N GLY A 279 5.50 -33.37 40.39
CA GLY A 279 4.98 -33.81 41.69
C GLY A 279 4.48 -32.66 42.55
N SER A 280 4.36 -32.90 43.86
CA SER A 280 3.84 -31.93 44.82
C SER A 280 4.46 -32.18 46.20
N TYR A 281 4.56 -31.11 47.00
CA TYR A 281 5.11 -31.18 48.38
C TYR A 281 6.50 -31.79 48.43
N GLY A 282 7.36 -31.55 47.45
CA GLY A 282 8.71 -32.12 47.40
C GLY A 282 8.78 -33.62 47.10
N LYS A 283 7.68 -34.25 46.69
CA LYS A 283 7.62 -35.68 46.34
C LYS A 283 7.28 -35.85 44.88
N TYR A 284 8.02 -36.72 44.20
CA TYR A 284 7.75 -37.09 42.81
C TYR A 284 6.42 -37.84 42.71
N ASN A 285 5.62 -37.47 41.69
CA ASN A 285 4.39 -38.18 41.37
C ASN A 285 4.12 -38.06 39.86
N VAL A 286 4.25 -39.17 39.17
CA VAL A 286 4.08 -39.29 37.73
C VAL A 286 2.66 -38.94 37.24
N LYS A 287 1.65 -39.01 38.11
CA LYS A 287 0.25 -38.73 37.78
C LYS A 287 -0.14 -37.26 37.98
N MET A 288 0.75 -36.45 38.55
CA MET A 288 0.50 -35.03 38.77
C MET A 288 1.14 -34.19 37.68
N LEU A 289 0.42 -33.17 37.18
CA LEU A 289 0.94 -32.20 36.24
C LEU A 289 1.65 -31.02 36.90
N ASN A 290 1.73 -31.00 38.25
CA ASN A 290 2.36 -29.94 39.01
C ASN A 290 3.88 -30.09 38.98
N GLY A 291 4.60 -28.98 38.86
CA GLY A 291 6.06 -28.90 38.88
C GLY A 291 6.62 -28.54 40.26
N TRP A 292 6.09 -29.17 41.37
CA TRP A 292 6.51 -28.93 42.76
C TRP A 292 6.91 -30.22 43.47
N GLY A 293 7.50 -31.14 42.73
CA GLY A 293 8.11 -32.35 43.23
C GLY A 293 9.44 -32.09 43.94
N PRO A 294 10.34 -33.09 44.00
CA PRO A 294 11.65 -32.89 44.61
C PRO A 294 12.51 -31.93 43.82
N LYS A 295 13.42 -31.24 44.51
CA LYS A 295 14.40 -30.41 43.84
C LYS A 295 15.34 -31.29 43.03
N ILE A 296 15.47 -31.07 41.73
CA ILE A 296 16.22 -31.94 40.81
C ILE A 296 17.67 -32.12 41.28
N SER A 297 18.31 -31.04 41.73
CA SER A 297 19.69 -31.09 42.22
C SER A 297 19.88 -31.95 43.49
N SER A 298 18.81 -32.25 44.23
CA SER A 298 18.88 -33.09 45.47
C SER A 298 18.64 -34.56 45.24
N VAL A 299 18.26 -34.96 44.02
CA VAL A 299 17.86 -36.35 43.70
C VAL A 299 18.57 -36.90 42.44
N GLN A 300 19.71 -36.31 42.08
CA GLN A 300 20.47 -36.70 40.88
C GLN A 300 20.91 -38.16 40.84
N ASP A 301 21.15 -38.75 42.04
CA ASP A 301 21.59 -40.15 42.19
C ASP A 301 20.41 -41.13 42.39
N GLN A 302 19.17 -40.66 42.29
CA GLN A 302 17.97 -41.44 42.50
C GLN A 302 17.25 -41.68 41.15
N THR A 303 16.64 -42.86 41.04
CA THR A 303 15.78 -43.20 39.94
C THR A 303 14.31 -43.26 40.36
N PHE A 304 13.43 -42.91 39.44
CA PHE A 304 11.99 -42.83 39.67
C PHE A 304 11.28 -43.53 38.53
N ALA A 305 10.18 -44.24 38.86
CA ALA A 305 9.39 -44.87 37.80
C ALA A 305 8.61 -43.79 36.98
N ASP A 306 8.76 -43.79 35.66
CA ASP A 306 7.98 -43.00 34.76
C ASP A 306 6.55 -43.56 34.56
N PHE A 307 5.76 -42.95 33.64
CA PHE A 307 4.39 -43.41 33.36
C PHE A 307 4.33 -44.79 32.68
N LYS A 308 5.44 -45.28 32.12
CA LYS A 308 5.58 -46.63 31.55
C LYS A 308 6.13 -47.64 32.56
N GLY A 309 6.56 -47.16 33.72
CA GLY A 309 7.22 -47.96 34.76
C GLY A 309 8.73 -48.10 34.57
N GLU A 310 9.31 -47.41 33.61
CA GLU A 310 10.76 -47.39 33.41
C GLU A 310 11.46 -46.53 34.46
N GLN A 311 12.65 -46.94 34.89
CA GLN A 311 13.44 -46.21 35.87
C GLN A 311 14.21 -45.07 35.15
N VAL A 312 13.86 -43.84 35.49
CA VAL A 312 14.47 -42.62 34.90
C VAL A 312 15.04 -41.72 35.98
N THR A 313 16.09 -40.99 35.68
CA THR A 313 16.59 -39.90 36.51
C THR A 313 15.84 -38.63 36.19
N LEU A 314 15.53 -37.83 37.25
CA LEU A 314 14.86 -36.56 37.05
C LEU A 314 15.87 -35.50 36.57
N GLN A 315 15.53 -34.85 35.48
CA GLN A 315 16.35 -33.79 34.90
C GLN A 315 15.49 -32.60 34.44
N ALA A 316 16.11 -31.44 34.32
CA ALA A 316 15.46 -30.27 33.80
C ALA A 316 15.40 -30.34 32.25
N TYR A 317 14.30 -29.83 31.69
CA TYR A 317 14.09 -29.71 30.24
C TYR A 317 13.76 -28.25 29.91
N PRO A 318 14.75 -27.33 29.93
CA PRO A 318 14.52 -25.90 29.81
C PRO A 318 13.95 -25.54 28.45
N ASP A 319 14.28 -26.28 27.39
CA ASP A 319 13.85 -26.04 26.02
C ASP A 319 12.59 -26.83 25.62
N ASN A 320 11.97 -27.60 26.54
CA ASN A 320 10.83 -28.47 26.22
C ASN A 320 9.67 -27.75 25.50
N VAL A 321 9.35 -26.54 25.89
CA VAL A 321 8.30 -25.74 25.24
C VAL A 321 8.79 -25.15 23.94
N LYS A 322 10.04 -24.75 23.87
CA LYS A 322 10.65 -24.17 22.65
C LYS A 322 10.80 -25.22 21.55
N ASP A 323 11.21 -26.43 21.92
CA ASP A 323 11.41 -27.55 20.99
C ASP A 323 10.10 -28.05 20.35
N PHE A 324 8.96 -27.67 20.94
CA PHE A 324 7.64 -27.95 20.38
C PHE A 324 7.35 -27.08 19.13
N TYR A 325 7.95 -25.90 19.05
CA TYR A 325 7.71 -24.95 17.97
C TYR A 325 8.76 -25.05 16.88
N GLU A 326 8.32 -25.06 15.66
CA GLU A 326 9.17 -24.99 14.48
C GLU A 326 9.08 -23.60 13.83
N THR A 327 10.12 -23.22 13.08
CA THR A 327 10.07 -22.01 12.27
C THR A 327 9.06 -22.19 11.14
N GLY A 328 8.01 -21.37 11.14
CA GLY A 328 7.05 -21.30 10.04
C GLY A 328 7.70 -20.67 8.82
N MET A 329 7.46 -21.23 7.64
CA MET A 329 7.91 -20.68 6.37
C MET A 329 6.74 -20.52 5.41
N SER A 330 6.61 -19.32 4.83
CA SER A 330 5.59 -19.03 3.82
C SER A 330 6.26 -18.53 2.55
N TYR A 331 5.85 -19.06 1.41
CA TYR A 331 6.33 -18.67 0.08
C TYR A 331 5.13 -18.17 -0.73
N ILE A 332 5.17 -16.91 -1.14
CA ILE A 332 4.14 -16.31 -1.98
C ILE A 332 4.79 -15.90 -3.29
N ASN A 333 4.36 -16.53 -4.37
CA ASN A 333 4.82 -16.22 -5.71
C ASN A 333 3.61 -15.82 -6.55
N ASN A 334 3.66 -14.64 -7.14
CA ASN A 334 2.62 -14.12 -8.02
C ASN A 334 3.23 -13.74 -9.36
N VAL A 335 2.57 -14.16 -10.43
CA VAL A 335 2.92 -13.78 -11.82
C VAL A 335 1.66 -13.23 -12.46
N ALA A 336 1.68 -11.96 -12.82
CA ALA A 336 0.58 -11.30 -13.50
C ALA A 336 1.02 -10.85 -14.89
N ILE A 337 0.19 -11.11 -15.89
CA ILE A 337 0.34 -10.64 -17.27
C ILE A 337 -0.89 -9.82 -17.58
N ALA A 338 -0.71 -8.55 -17.89
CA ALA A 338 -1.81 -7.65 -18.22
C ALA A 338 -1.49 -6.87 -19.49
N GLY A 339 -2.52 -6.58 -20.25
CA GLY A 339 -2.39 -5.81 -21.48
C GLY A 339 -3.75 -5.61 -22.15
N GLY A 340 -3.77 -4.89 -23.27
CA GLY A 340 -5.00 -4.75 -24.01
C GLY A 340 -4.84 -4.04 -25.34
N THR A 341 -5.72 -4.39 -26.24
CA THR A 341 -5.93 -3.72 -27.52
C THR A 341 -7.11 -2.73 -27.40
N GLU A 342 -7.45 -2.05 -28.47
CA GLU A 342 -8.66 -1.20 -28.50
C GLU A 342 -9.96 -1.98 -28.23
N ARG A 343 -9.98 -3.28 -28.53
CA ARG A 343 -11.18 -4.14 -28.49
C ARG A 343 -11.21 -5.12 -27.33
N SER A 344 -10.06 -5.51 -26.81
CA SER A 344 -9.94 -6.54 -25.76
C SER A 344 -8.86 -6.18 -24.75
N ASP A 345 -9.06 -6.59 -23.49
CA ASP A 345 -8.15 -6.49 -22.37
C ASP A 345 -8.04 -7.85 -21.67
N PHE A 346 -6.89 -8.11 -21.05
CA PHE A 346 -6.61 -9.34 -20.30
C PHE A 346 -5.71 -9.07 -19.12
#